data_f7611c8027a3879c5b29b1b358017650
#
_entry.id   f7611c8027a3879c5b29b1b358017650
#
_cell.length_a   1.000
_cell.length_b   1.000
_cell.length_c   1.000
_cell.angle_alpha   90.00
_cell.angle_beta   90.00
_cell.angle_gamma   90.00
#
_symmetry.space_group_name_H-M   'P 1'
#
loop_
_entity.id
_entity.type
_entity.pdbx_description
1 polymer ?
#
loop_
_entity_poly.entity_id
_entity_poly.type
_entity_poly.pdbx_seq_one_letter_code
_entity_poly.pdbx_strand_id
1 'polypeptide(L)'
;MQTPIDRRYLLAGSLGLAAHQLVPAAAAAPYSGVVTRTSGTRVKLGLNAYSFDKPLRENRVTLEQLVDFCAKNSIDALDATGYYFAGYPKAPSDETIYRLKRKAYVNGVAISFTAVKNDFTLPDRAARRKEVQHVKDWIVVASKLGAPMIRVFTGPDQVPGYRYEQVVEWMIPDFQECAAFGRDHGVVVALQNHEDFVRTADQVIGIIKAVGSEWFGSILDVGSLRRYDVYEEIQKLLPYAVSWLIKENVWYGERAVPTDLHRVKEIIVKGGYRGYLPMLTLGEGDPAQKVLKLAAGLRKEFGL
;
A
#
# COMPACT_ATOMS: atom_id res chain seq x y z
N MET A 1 -31.93 25.65 -59.57
CA MET A 1 -32.53 26.75 -58.80
C MET A 1 -31.98 26.70 -57.40
N GLN A 2 -31.02 27.56 -57.13
CA GLN A 2 -30.38 27.71 -55.82
C GLN A 2 -31.09 28.88 -55.09
N THR A 3 -31.59 28.62 -53.91
CA THR A 3 -32.09 29.68 -53.03
C THR A 3 -30.95 30.16 -52.09
N PRO A 4 -30.71 31.45 -51.92
CA PRO A 4 -29.63 31.98 -51.11
C PRO A 4 -30.03 31.99 -49.63
N ILE A 5 -29.04 31.66 -48.77
CA ILE A 5 -29.13 31.76 -47.32
C ILE A 5 -28.97 33.23 -46.91
N ASP A 6 -30.00 33.75 -46.24
CA ASP A 6 -30.04 35.14 -45.75
C ASP A 6 -29.17 35.30 -44.48
N ARG A 7 -28.14 36.14 -44.59
CA ARG A 7 -27.20 36.49 -43.51
C ARG A 7 -27.70 37.75 -42.83
N ARG A 8 -28.59 37.68 -41.87
CA ARG A 8 -28.89 38.81 -40.97
C ARG A 8 -29.47 38.33 -39.65
N TYR A 9 -28.63 37.83 -38.75
CA TYR A 9 -28.84 37.97 -37.30
C TYR A 9 -27.49 38.27 -36.66
N LEU A 10 -27.20 39.56 -36.60
CA LEU A 10 -26.07 40.10 -35.86
C LEU A 10 -26.65 40.89 -34.66
N LEU A 11 -26.16 40.51 -33.48
CA LEU A 11 -25.96 41.33 -32.28
C LEU A 11 -27.18 41.85 -31.51
N ALA A 12 -27.44 41.17 -30.40
CA ALA A 12 -27.71 41.85 -29.12
C ALA A 12 -27.22 40.92 -27.97
N GLY A 13 -25.90 40.90 -27.74
CA GLY A 13 -25.31 40.28 -26.55
C GLY A 13 -25.22 41.33 -25.44
N SER A 14 -26.14 41.31 -24.50
CA SER A 14 -26.04 42.01 -23.24
C SER A 14 -24.90 41.44 -22.41
N LEU A 15 -23.87 42.22 -22.15
CA LEU A 15 -22.79 41.93 -21.20
C LEU A 15 -23.40 41.95 -19.77
N GLY A 16 -23.87 40.78 -19.34
CA GLY A 16 -24.12 40.50 -17.93
C GLY A 16 -22.80 40.26 -17.24
N LEU A 17 -22.24 41.21 -16.53
CA LEU A 17 -21.19 41.02 -15.55
C LEU A 17 -21.75 40.13 -14.43
N ALA A 18 -21.59 38.82 -14.55
CA ALA A 18 -21.79 37.91 -13.44
C ALA A 18 -20.66 38.15 -12.43
N ALA A 19 -20.97 38.88 -11.38
CA ALA A 19 -20.12 38.97 -10.20
C ALA A 19 -19.98 37.55 -9.62
N HIS A 20 -18.88 36.88 -9.92
CA HIS A 20 -18.50 35.65 -9.22
C HIS A 20 -18.20 36.06 -7.77
N GLN A 21 -19.17 35.85 -6.89
CA GLN A 21 -18.90 35.85 -5.46
C GLN A 21 -17.89 34.75 -5.20
N LEU A 22 -16.65 35.15 -4.88
CA LEU A 22 -15.64 34.26 -4.31
C LEU A 22 -16.21 33.75 -2.98
N VAL A 23 -16.83 32.58 -3.01
CA VAL A 23 -17.14 31.86 -1.80
C VAL A 23 -15.77 31.56 -1.15
N PRO A 24 -15.49 32.06 0.07
CA PRO A 24 -14.23 31.77 0.72
C PRO A 24 -14.14 30.25 0.84
N ALA A 25 -13.08 29.67 0.29
CA ALA A 25 -12.81 28.26 0.47
C ALA A 25 -12.73 28.02 1.97
N ALA A 26 -13.70 27.32 2.54
CA ALA A 26 -13.63 26.88 3.92
C ALA A 26 -12.30 26.14 4.08
N ALA A 27 -11.47 26.57 5.02
CA ALA A 27 -10.22 25.90 5.32
C ALA A 27 -10.56 24.43 5.60
N ALA A 28 -10.12 23.54 4.73
CA ALA A 28 -10.37 22.12 4.91
C ALA A 28 -9.83 21.71 6.28
N ALA A 29 -10.63 20.98 7.05
CA ALA A 29 -10.18 20.45 8.32
C ALA A 29 -8.92 19.61 8.08
N PRO A 30 -7.93 19.63 8.99
CA PRO A 30 -6.71 18.85 8.83
C PRO A 30 -7.05 17.36 8.67
N TYR A 31 -6.39 16.70 7.73
CA TYR A 31 -6.60 15.29 7.46
C TYR A 31 -6.34 14.45 8.71
N SER A 32 -7.34 13.70 9.16
CA SER A 32 -7.28 12.93 10.41
C SER A 32 -6.43 11.65 10.33
N GLY A 33 -5.97 11.29 9.14
CA GLY A 33 -5.30 10.04 8.84
C GLY A 33 -6.26 8.86 8.63
N VAL A 34 -7.54 9.03 8.94
CA VAL A 34 -8.55 7.96 8.84
C VAL A 34 -9.01 7.78 7.38
N VAL A 35 -8.95 6.54 6.91
CA VAL A 35 -9.41 6.17 5.57
C VAL A 35 -10.93 6.06 5.55
N THR A 36 -11.61 6.99 4.87
CA THR A 36 -13.06 6.95 4.71
C THR A 36 -13.48 5.94 3.66
N ARG A 37 -14.43 5.07 4.00
CA ARG A 37 -14.98 4.05 3.09
C ARG A 37 -16.50 4.16 3.03
N THR A 38 -17.08 3.84 1.87
CA THR A 38 -18.51 3.61 1.75
C THR A 38 -18.90 2.33 2.50
N SER A 39 -20.16 2.22 2.94
CA SER A 39 -20.65 1.15 3.80
C SER A 39 -20.39 -0.27 3.28
N GLY A 40 -20.28 -1.19 4.20
CA GLY A 40 -20.15 -2.63 3.98
C GLY A 40 -18.73 -3.10 3.69
N THR A 41 -18.45 -4.33 4.08
CA THR A 41 -17.16 -5.00 3.84
C THR A 41 -17.19 -5.71 2.50
N ARG A 42 -16.10 -5.60 1.75
CA ARG A 42 -15.85 -6.40 0.54
C ARG A 42 -14.37 -6.68 0.43
N VAL A 43 -14.00 -7.93 0.55
CA VAL A 43 -12.60 -8.35 0.47
C VAL A 43 -12.34 -9.24 -0.74
N LYS A 44 -11.11 -9.25 -1.20
CA LYS A 44 -10.57 -10.08 -2.26
C LYS A 44 -9.24 -10.63 -1.79
N LEU A 45 -8.84 -11.80 -2.29
CA LEU A 45 -7.55 -12.38 -1.93
C LEU A 45 -6.41 -11.72 -2.72
N GLY A 46 -5.28 -11.53 -2.07
CA GLY A 46 -4.03 -11.13 -2.69
C GLY A 46 -2.89 -12.08 -2.32
N LEU A 47 -1.85 -12.09 -3.14
CA LEU A 47 -0.59 -12.75 -2.84
C LEU A 47 0.49 -11.70 -2.64
N ASN A 48 1.20 -11.73 -1.52
CA ASN A 48 2.45 -11.01 -1.37
C ASN A 48 3.58 -11.86 -1.93
N ALA A 49 4.33 -11.35 -2.91
CA ALA A 49 5.40 -12.07 -3.58
C ALA A 49 6.50 -12.57 -2.60
N TYR A 50 6.67 -11.90 -1.46
CA TYR A 50 7.63 -12.32 -0.44
C TYR A 50 7.33 -13.72 0.14
N SER A 51 6.11 -14.23 -0.01
CA SER A 51 5.80 -15.64 0.30
C SER A 51 6.69 -16.62 -0.48
N PHE A 52 7.19 -16.20 -1.64
CA PHE A 52 8.08 -16.96 -2.51
C PHE A 52 9.52 -16.39 -2.51
N ASP A 53 9.97 -15.76 -1.40
CA ASP A 53 11.25 -15.05 -1.33
C ASP A 53 12.42 -15.95 -1.82
N LYS A 54 12.59 -17.13 -1.24
CA LYS A 54 13.67 -18.03 -1.64
C LYS A 54 13.60 -18.46 -3.11
N PRO A 55 12.49 -18.99 -3.64
CA PRO A 55 12.36 -19.31 -5.08
C PRO A 55 12.62 -18.12 -6.01
N LEU A 56 12.16 -16.91 -5.66
CA LEU A 56 12.37 -15.70 -6.45
C LEU A 56 13.83 -15.27 -6.46
N ARG A 57 14.51 -15.25 -5.33
CA ARG A 57 15.95 -14.92 -5.23
C ARG A 57 16.85 -15.93 -5.93
N GLU A 58 16.46 -17.19 -5.95
CA GLU A 58 17.15 -18.27 -6.65
C GLU A 58 16.78 -18.35 -8.14
N ASN A 59 15.95 -17.41 -8.66
CA ASN A 59 15.45 -17.39 -10.04
C ASN A 59 14.74 -18.69 -10.46
N ARG A 60 14.18 -19.45 -9.51
CA ARG A 60 13.38 -20.66 -9.78
C ARG A 60 11.93 -20.31 -10.13
N VAL A 61 11.49 -19.13 -9.75
CA VAL A 61 10.18 -18.57 -10.03
C VAL A 61 10.35 -17.10 -10.41
N THR A 62 9.51 -16.57 -11.30
CA THR A 62 9.45 -15.17 -11.69
C THR A 62 8.15 -14.51 -11.22
N LEU A 63 8.09 -13.16 -11.22
CA LEU A 63 6.84 -12.44 -10.92
C LEU A 63 5.74 -12.78 -11.92
N GLU A 64 6.08 -12.99 -13.20
CA GLU A 64 5.12 -13.43 -14.21
C GLU A 64 4.53 -14.82 -13.91
N GLN A 65 5.34 -15.74 -13.40
CA GLN A 65 4.86 -17.06 -12.96
C GLN A 65 4.01 -16.96 -11.68
N LEU A 66 4.24 -15.98 -10.82
CA LEU A 66 3.34 -15.71 -9.70
C LEU A 66 2.00 -15.14 -10.16
N VAL A 67 1.94 -14.39 -11.26
CA VAL A 67 0.67 -14.02 -11.90
C VAL A 67 -0.08 -15.27 -12.36
N ASP A 68 0.60 -16.22 -13.02
CA ASP A 68 -0.02 -17.49 -13.43
C ASP A 68 -0.51 -18.30 -12.22
N PHE A 69 0.27 -18.33 -11.14
CA PHE A 69 -0.11 -18.97 -9.89
C PHE A 69 -1.38 -18.32 -9.28
N CYS A 70 -1.45 -16.99 -9.25
CA CYS A 70 -2.64 -16.27 -8.78
C CYS A 70 -3.87 -16.61 -9.61
N ALA A 71 -3.76 -16.51 -10.93
CA ALA A 71 -4.87 -16.80 -11.86
C ALA A 71 -5.37 -18.24 -11.71
N LYS A 72 -4.47 -19.22 -11.69
CA LYS A 72 -4.79 -20.64 -11.53
C LYS A 72 -5.51 -20.96 -10.22
N ASN A 73 -5.22 -20.21 -9.17
CA ASN A 73 -5.75 -20.46 -7.84
C ASN A 73 -6.81 -19.45 -7.40
N SER A 74 -7.40 -18.69 -8.32
CA SER A 74 -8.43 -17.68 -8.04
C SER A 74 -7.99 -16.69 -6.93
N ILE A 75 -6.74 -16.21 -7.01
CA ILE A 75 -6.21 -15.14 -6.18
C ILE A 75 -6.28 -13.86 -7.02
N ASP A 76 -6.99 -12.86 -6.52
CA ASP A 76 -7.40 -11.68 -7.30
C ASP A 76 -6.27 -10.68 -7.57
N ALA A 77 -5.21 -10.70 -6.77
CA ALA A 77 -4.14 -9.71 -6.87
C ALA A 77 -2.77 -10.25 -6.48
N LEU A 78 -1.74 -9.62 -7.04
CA LEU A 78 -0.33 -9.82 -6.69
C LEU A 78 0.26 -8.51 -6.15
N ASP A 79 0.94 -8.57 -5.01
CA ASP A 79 1.95 -7.58 -4.63
C ASP A 79 3.24 -7.92 -5.38
N ALA A 80 3.57 -7.12 -6.38
CA ALA A 80 4.78 -7.27 -7.16
C ALA A 80 5.96 -6.55 -6.47
N THR A 81 6.43 -7.13 -5.35
CA THR A 81 7.51 -6.57 -4.53
C THR A 81 8.74 -6.23 -5.35
N GLY A 82 9.23 -4.99 -5.22
CA GLY A 82 10.34 -4.44 -6.01
C GLY A 82 11.64 -5.23 -5.94
N TYR A 83 11.93 -5.89 -4.82
CA TYR A 83 13.16 -6.67 -4.63
C TYR A 83 13.37 -7.78 -5.67
N TYR A 84 12.30 -8.22 -6.34
CA TYR A 84 12.30 -9.34 -7.27
C TYR A 84 12.36 -8.91 -8.73
N PHE A 85 12.43 -7.61 -9.00
CA PHE A 85 12.78 -7.12 -10.32
C PHE A 85 14.30 -7.18 -10.50
N ALA A 86 14.72 -7.67 -11.66
CA ALA A 86 16.14 -7.72 -11.99
C ALA A 86 16.78 -6.32 -11.91
N GLY A 87 17.92 -6.24 -11.24
CA GLY A 87 18.66 -4.97 -11.08
C GLY A 87 18.22 -4.10 -9.90
N TYR A 88 17.25 -4.55 -9.07
CA TYR A 88 16.92 -3.82 -7.82
C TYR A 88 18.20 -3.49 -7.02
N PRO A 89 18.35 -2.30 -6.43
CA PRO A 89 17.34 -1.25 -6.19
C PRO A 89 17.00 -0.33 -7.36
N LYS A 90 17.70 -0.45 -8.51
CA LYS A 90 17.42 0.33 -9.70
C LYS A 90 16.03 -0.02 -10.26
N ALA A 91 15.30 0.99 -10.72
CA ALA A 91 14.03 0.80 -11.41
C ALA A 91 14.21 -0.07 -12.66
N PRO A 92 13.32 -1.05 -12.91
CA PRO A 92 13.37 -1.86 -14.12
C PRO A 92 13.01 -1.06 -15.37
N SER A 93 13.33 -1.60 -16.56
CA SER A 93 12.94 -0.97 -17.83
C SER A 93 11.42 -0.94 -18.00
N ASP A 94 10.94 0.02 -18.78
CA ASP A 94 9.51 0.14 -19.11
C ASP A 94 8.97 -1.13 -19.79
N GLU A 95 9.80 -1.77 -20.63
CA GLU A 95 9.45 -3.06 -21.24
C GLU A 95 9.14 -4.14 -20.19
N THR A 96 9.99 -4.26 -19.16
CA THR A 96 9.78 -5.22 -18.06
C THR A 96 8.51 -4.89 -17.27
N ILE A 97 8.30 -3.61 -16.96
CA ILE A 97 7.11 -3.14 -16.24
C ILE A 97 5.84 -3.45 -17.03
N TYR A 98 5.80 -3.06 -18.30
CA TYR A 98 4.60 -3.22 -19.14
C TYR A 98 4.32 -4.67 -19.50
N ARG A 99 5.34 -5.52 -19.62
CA ARG A 99 5.18 -6.96 -19.81
C ARG A 99 4.47 -7.58 -18.61
N LEU A 100 4.92 -7.29 -17.37
CA LEU A 100 4.26 -7.78 -16.16
C LEU A 100 2.83 -7.24 -16.03
N LYS A 101 2.64 -5.94 -16.24
CA LYS A 101 1.31 -5.30 -16.24
C LYS A 101 0.34 -5.97 -17.21
N ARG A 102 0.79 -6.16 -18.46
CA ARG A 102 -0.03 -6.83 -19.48
C ARG A 102 -0.34 -8.28 -19.08
N LYS A 103 0.66 -9.01 -18.58
CA LYS A 103 0.49 -10.40 -18.10
C LYS A 103 -0.57 -10.47 -17.00
N ALA A 104 -0.50 -9.58 -16.01
CA ALA A 104 -1.46 -9.51 -14.92
C ALA A 104 -2.87 -9.19 -15.46
N TYR A 105 -3.01 -8.17 -16.29
CA TYR A 105 -4.29 -7.74 -16.85
C TYR A 105 -5.00 -8.83 -17.63
N VAL A 106 -4.32 -9.51 -18.57
CA VAL A 106 -4.95 -10.55 -19.41
C VAL A 106 -5.33 -11.82 -18.64
N ASN A 107 -4.75 -12.00 -17.43
CA ASN A 107 -5.07 -13.11 -16.54
C ASN A 107 -6.08 -12.70 -15.43
N GLY A 108 -6.62 -11.48 -15.47
CA GLY A 108 -7.58 -11.00 -14.48
C GLY A 108 -6.98 -10.83 -13.07
N VAL A 109 -5.66 -10.69 -12.96
CA VAL A 109 -4.94 -10.48 -11.70
C VAL A 109 -4.55 -9.00 -11.58
N ALA A 110 -4.99 -8.33 -10.52
CA ALA A 110 -4.57 -6.95 -10.26
C ALA A 110 -3.14 -6.91 -9.71
N ILE A 111 -2.39 -5.82 -9.97
CA ILE A 111 -1.21 -5.51 -9.17
C ILE A 111 -1.67 -4.64 -8.00
N SER A 112 -1.77 -5.22 -6.80
CA SER A 112 -2.33 -4.53 -5.62
C SER A 112 -1.41 -3.45 -5.09
N PHE A 113 -0.11 -3.69 -5.09
CA PHE A 113 0.94 -2.74 -4.77
C PHE A 113 2.31 -3.25 -5.22
N THR A 114 3.31 -2.38 -5.16
CA THR A 114 4.73 -2.75 -5.15
C THR A 114 5.36 -2.33 -3.83
N ALA A 115 6.64 -2.67 -3.62
CA ALA A 115 7.27 -2.46 -2.34
C ALA A 115 8.77 -2.21 -2.51
N VAL A 116 9.31 -1.33 -1.68
CA VAL A 116 10.75 -1.08 -1.60
C VAL A 116 11.28 -1.37 -0.20
N LYS A 117 12.60 -1.53 -0.11
CA LYS A 117 13.32 -1.53 1.15
C LYS A 117 14.04 -0.19 1.26
N ASN A 118 13.55 0.68 2.12
CA ASN A 118 14.09 2.00 2.38
C ASN A 118 14.42 2.16 3.87
N ASP A 119 15.25 3.14 4.19
CA ASP A 119 15.62 3.49 5.56
C ASP A 119 15.56 5.01 5.79
N PHE A 120 14.51 5.47 6.47
CA PHE A 120 14.35 6.86 6.88
C PHE A 120 14.80 7.11 8.32
N THR A 121 15.32 6.08 9.02
CA THR A 121 15.89 6.24 10.37
C THR A 121 17.33 6.77 10.34
N LEU A 122 17.97 6.84 9.19
CA LEU A 122 19.35 7.31 9.03
C LEU A 122 19.55 8.72 9.58
N PRO A 123 20.53 8.97 10.49
CA PRO A 123 20.80 10.31 11.01
C PRO A 123 21.31 11.28 9.94
N ASP A 124 22.11 10.78 8.98
CA ASP A 124 22.63 11.60 7.89
C ASP A 124 21.54 11.98 6.90
N ARG A 125 21.28 13.29 6.80
CA ARG A 125 20.30 13.85 5.87
C ARG A 125 20.63 13.51 4.39
N ALA A 126 21.90 13.52 4.01
CA ALA A 126 22.27 13.23 2.63
C ALA A 126 21.99 11.76 2.26
N ALA A 127 22.20 10.84 3.21
CA ALA A 127 21.81 9.44 3.05
C ALA A 127 20.28 9.29 2.93
N ARG A 128 19.49 9.93 3.81
CA ARG A 128 18.01 9.90 3.70
C ARG A 128 17.50 10.48 2.38
N ARG A 129 18.14 11.53 1.84
CA ARG A 129 17.76 12.06 0.51
C ARG A 129 17.89 11.03 -0.61
N LYS A 130 18.85 10.10 -0.52
CA LYS A 130 18.97 8.98 -1.48
C LYS A 130 17.82 7.99 -1.31
N GLU A 131 17.42 7.73 -0.06
CA GLU A 131 16.27 6.87 0.22
C GLU A 131 14.95 7.49 -0.28
N VAL A 132 14.76 8.80 -0.10
CA VAL A 132 13.61 9.54 -0.66
C VAL A 132 13.59 9.42 -2.19
N GLN A 133 14.74 9.61 -2.85
CA GLN A 133 14.83 9.46 -4.31
C GLN A 133 14.54 8.03 -4.74
N HIS A 134 15.05 7.03 -4.03
CA HIS A 134 14.75 5.62 -4.28
C HIS A 134 13.24 5.33 -4.20
N VAL A 135 12.55 5.82 -3.17
CA VAL A 135 11.09 5.69 -3.04
C VAL A 135 10.38 6.37 -4.21
N LYS A 136 10.79 7.58 -4.62
CA LYS A 136 10.21 8.30 -5.76
C LYS A 136 10.38 7.54 -7.08
N ASP A 137 11.55 6.99 -7.33
CA ASP A 137 11.81 6.18 -8.53
C ASP A 137 10.85 4.99 -8.60
N TRP A 138 10.58 4.36 -7.47
CA TRP A 138 9.66 3.25 -7.36
C TRP A 138 8.17 3.65 -7.31
N ILE A 139 7.84 4.88 -6.93
CA ILE A 139 6.50 5.45 -7.12
C ILE A 139 6.19 5.54 -8.63
N VAL A 140 7.17 5.96 -9.44
CA VAL A 140 7.01 5.95 -10.91
C VAL A 140 6.80 4.53 -11.44
N VAL A 141 7.55 3.55 -10.94
CA VAL A 141 7.35 2.13 -11.29
C VAL A 141 5.94 1.66 -10.89
N ALA A 142 5.48 1.97 -9.68
CA ALA A 142 4.13 1.64 -9.21
C ALA A 142 3.05 2.21 -10.14
N SER A 143 3.15 3.49 -10.49
CA SER A 143 2.23 4.16 -11.41
C SER A 143 2.20 3.46 -12.78
N LYS A 144 3.37 3.16 -13.36
CA LYS A 144 3.48 2.47 -14.64
C LYS A 144 2.92 1.04 -14.59
N LEU A 145 3.13 0.31 -13.50
CA LEU A 145 2.53 -1.01 -13.25
C LEU A 145 1.00 -0.95 -13.13
N GLY A 146 0.44 0.22 -12.81
CA GLY A 146 -0.96 0.36 -12.41
C GLY A 146 -1.20 -0.09 -10.97
N ALA A 147 -0.16 -0.17 -10.14
CA ALA A 147 -0.27 -0.42 -8.72
C ALA A 147 -0.70 0.87 -8.01
N PRO A 148 -1.85 0.88 -7.31
CA PRO A 148 -2.38 2.09 -6.67
C PRO A 148 -1.58 2.51 -5.44
N MET A 149 -0.61 1.71 -5.02
CA MET A 149 0.10 1.91 -3.75
C MET A 149 1.53 1.39 -3.83
N ILE A 150 2.42 2.03 -3.07
CA ILE A 150 3.76 1.53 -2.77
C ILE A 150 3.94 1.35 -1.27
N ARG A 151 4.46 0.20 -0.85
CA ARG A 151 4.81 -0.07 0.54
C ARG A 151 6.22 0.43 0.84
N VAL A 152 6.34 1.14 1.97
CA VAL A 152 7.59 1.65 2.53
C VAL A 152 7.75 1.21 3.99
N PHE A 153 8.98 1.32 4.51
CA PHE A 153 9.30 1.14 5.93
C PHE A 153 9.71 2.46 6.58
N THR A 154 9.78 2.48 7.90
CA THR A 154 10.52 3.52 8.64
C THR A 154 12.03 3.32 8.47
N GLY A 155 12.48 2.11 8.63
CA GLY A 155 13.87 1.66 8.64
C GLY A 155 14.09 0.59 9.71
N PRO A 156 15.28 -0.01 9.75
CA PRO A 156 15.62 -1.01 10.74
C PRO A 156 15.70 -0.37 12.12
N ASP A 157 15.43 -1.11 13.15
CA ASP A 157 15.50 -0.88 14.59
C ASP A 157 15.87 0.54 15.10
N GLN A 158 16.12 0.66 16.39
CA GLN A 158 16.45 1.92 17.04
C GLN A 158 17.80 2.47 16.56
N VAL A 159 17.88 3.79 16.46
CA VAL A 159 19.10 4.48 16.03
C VAL A 159 19.97 4.78 17.25
N PRO A 160 21.15 4.19 17.39
CA PRO A 160 22.01 4.45 18.54
C PRO A 160 22.31 5.94 18.72
N GLY A 161 22.18 6.42 19.96
CA GLY A 161 22.46 7.81 20.32
C GLY A 161 21.30 8.80 20.08
N TYR A 162 20.16 8.33 19.53
CA TYR A 162 19.00 9.18 19.29
C TYR A 162 17.74 8.60 19.97
N ARG A 163 16.87 9.50 20.44
CA ARG A 163 15.57 9.12 20.98
C ARG A 163 14.57 8.92 19.84
N TYR A 164 13.55 8.10 20.08
CA TYR A 164 12.47 7.81 19.13
C TYR A 164 11.88 9.09 18.50
N GLU A 165 11.57 10.09 19.33
CA GLU A 165 10.95 11.34 18.89
C GLU A 165 11.83 12.12 17.92
N GLN A 166 13.14 12.15 18.16
CA GLN A 166 14.11 12.82 17.27
C GLN A 166 14.16 12.13 15.90
N VAL A 167 14.13 10.80 15.89
CA VAL A 167 14.13 10.03 14.64
C VAL A 167 12.82 10.26 13.88
N VAL A 168 11.69 10.26 14.57
CA VAL A 168 10.38 10.57 13.96
C VAL A 168 10.37 11.99 13.39
N GLU A 169 10.89 12.98 14.13
CA GLU A 169 10.93 14.39 13.69
C GLU A 169 11.62 14.56 12.34
N TRP A 170 12.74 13.89 12.10
CA TRP A 170 13.42 14.06 10.81
C TRP A 170 12.84 13.22 9.68
N MET A 171 12.13 12.10 9.96
CA MET A 171 11.53 11.27 8.91
C MET A 171 10.20 11.82 8.41
N ILE A 172 9.47 12.61 9.19
CA ILE A 172 8.17 13.16 8.78
C ILE A 172 8.28 13.97 7.48
N PRO A 173 9.22 14.94 7.30
CA PRO A 173 9.38 15.64 6.03
C PRO A 173 9.69 14.73 4.84
N ASP A 174 10.45 13.64 5.06
CA ASP A 174 10.79 12.67 4.02
C ASP A 174 9.54 11.89 3.56
N PHE A 175 8.69 11.47 4.51
CA PHE A 175 7.39 10.86 4.18
C PHE A 175 6.43 11.85 3.51
N GLN A 176 6.38 13.10 3.96
CA GLN A 176 5.55 14.14 3.35
C GLN A 176 5.93 14.37 1.88
N GLU A 177 7.23 14.41 1.59
CA GLU A 177 7.72 14.55 0.22
C GLU A 177 7.37 13.33 -0.64
N CYS A 178 7.53 12.12 -0.11
CA CYS A 178 7.13 10.90 -0.81
C CYS A 178 5.61 10.86 -1.06
N ALA A 179 4.80 11.24 -0.08
CA ALA A 179 3.34 11.28 -0.21
C ALA A 179 2.87 12.32 -1.24
N ALA A 180 3.48 13.50 -1.26
CA ALA A 180 3.18 14.53 -2.26
C ALA A 180 3.54 14.05 -3.68
N PHE A 181 4.70 13.44 -3.85
CA PHE A 181 5.12 12.86 -5.13
C PHE A 181 4.21 11.68 -5.53
N GLY A 182 3.79 10.85 -4.56
CA GLY A 182 2.83 9.77 -4.79
C GLY A 182 1.49 10.29 -5.29
N ARG A 183 0.96 11.36 -4.69
CA ARG A 183 -0.26 12.04 -5.14
C ARG A 183 -0.17 12.43 -6.62
N ASP A 184 0.92 13.06 -7.01
CA ASP A 184 1.11 13.56 -8.38
C ASP A 184 1.23 12.41 -9.41
N HIS A 185 1.46 11.16 -8.94
CA HIS A 185 1.53 9.94 -9.75
C HIS A 185 0.34 8.99 -9.54
N GLY A 186 -0.64 9.35 -8.71
CA GLY A 186 -1.80 8.51 -8.39
C GLY A 186 -1.44 7.27 -7.55
N VAL A 187 -0.42 7.35 -6.70
CA VAL A 187 0.12 6.25 -5.90
C VAL A 187 0.11 6.61 -4.42
N VAL A 188 -0.60 5.86 -3.59
CA VAL A 188 -0.57 6.01 -2.14
C VAL A 188 0.74 5.45 -1.59
N VAL A 189 1.42 6.21 -0.74
CA VAL A 189 2.58 5.72 0.02
C VAL A 189 2.08 5.09 1.31
N ALA A 190 2.36 3.81 1.54
CA ALA A 190 1.82 3.07 2.66
C ALA A 190 2.94 2.52 3.57
N LEU A 191 2.94 2.98 4.82
CA LEU A 191 3.87 2.54 5.84
C LEU A 191 3.44 1.17 6.39
N GLN A 192 4.32 0.18 6.30
CA GLN A 192 4.08 -1.10 6.97
C GLN A 192 4.48 -1.00 8.45
N ASN A 193 3.60 -1.44 9.35
CA ASN A 193 3.98 -1.76 10.72
C ASN A 193 4.84 -3.03 10.69
N HIS A 194 6.11 -2.84 10.47
CA HIS A 194 7.11 -3.90 10.54
C HIS A 194 7.81 -3.81 11.90
N GLU A 195 8.23 -4.93 12.47
CA GLU A 195 8.80 -4.99 13.82
C GLU A 195 10.21 -4.38 13.93
N ASP A 196 10.43 -3.30 13.23
CA ASP A 196 11.68 -2.57 13.21
C ASP A 196 11.62 -1.37 14.16
N PHE A 197 11.72 -0.17 13.63
CA PHE A 197 11.65 1.06 14.41
C PHE A 197 10.25 1.32 15.01
N VAL A 198 9.16 1.01 14.29
CA VAL A 198 7.78 1.11 14.78
C VAL A 198 7.25 -0.25 15.23
N ARG A 199 6.82 -0.34 16.49
CA ARG A 199 6.46 -1.59 17.16
C ARG A 199 5.03 -1.65 17.69
N THR A 200 4.30 -0.53 17.65
CA THR A 200 2.92 -0.43 18.15
C THR A 200 2.04 0.30 17.16
N ALA A 201 0.74 0.07 17.24
CA ALA A 201 -0.25 0.80 16.45
C ALA A 201 -0.17 2.32 16.70
N ASP A 202 0.04 2.75 17.96
CA ASP A 202 0.14 4.17 18.30
C ASP A 202 1.32 4.86 17.63
N GLN A 203 2.45 4.20 17.51
CA GLN A 203 3.61 4.74 16.80
C GLN A 203 3.32 4.95 15.32
N VAL A 204 2.70 3.98 14.65
CA VAL A 204 2.30 4.10 13.25
C VAL A 204 1.27 5.21 13.05
N ILE A 205 0.25 5.24 13.92
CA ILE A 205 -0.81 6.27 13.89
C ILE A 205 -0.22 7.66 14.10
N GLY A 206 0.73 7.80 15.02
CA GLY A 206 1.43 9.06 15.28
C GLY A 206 2.13 9.59 14.03
N ILE A 207 2.86 8.72 13.32
CA ILE A 207 3.53 9.07 12.05
C ILE A 207 2.50 9.45 10.98
N ILE A 208 1.42 8.67 10.79
CA ILE A 208 0.39 8.97 9.79
C ILE A 208 -0.24 10.33 10.02
N LYS A 209 -0.58 10.64 11.28
CA LYS A 209 -1.15 11.94 11.66
C LYS A 209 -0.17 13.08 11.43
N ALA A 210 1.11 12.88 11.76
CA ALA A 210 2.15 13.90 11.57
C ALA A 210 2.46 14.16 10.09
N VAL A 211 2.40 13.14 9.23
CA VAL A 211 2.51 13.30 7.76
C VAL A 211 1.31 14.08 7.21
N GLY A 212 0.11 13.84 7.71
CA GLY A 212 -1.07 14.66 7.44
C GLY A 212 -1.54 14.66 5.99
N SER A 213 -1.38 13.55 5.26
CA SER A 213 -1.74 13.43 3.84
C SER A 213 -2.67 12.26 3.57
N GLU A 214 -3.72 12.46 2.78
CA GLU A 214 -4.59 11.38 2.30
C GLU A 214 -3.87 10.39 1.36
N TRP A 215 -2.71 10.77 0.84
CA TRP A 215 -1.83 9.93 0.03
C TRP A 215 -0.79 9.18 0.87
N PHE A 216 -0.99 9.15 2.20
CA PHE A 216 -0.18 8.40 3.14
C PHE A 216 -1.05 7.60 4.11
N GLY A 217 -0.79 6.30 4.25
CA GLY A 217 -1.55 5.43 5.14
C GLY A 217 -0.73 4.26 5.63
N SER A 218 -1.40 3.23 6.19
CA SER A 218 -0.73 2.02 6.67
C SER A 218 -1.04 0.80 5.81
N ILE A 219 -0.05 -0.07 5.62
CA ILE A 219 -0.30 -1.50 5.39
C ILE A 219 -0.31 -2.16 6.76
N LEU A 220 -1.46 -2.71 7.15
CA LEU A 220 -1.63 -3.40 8.42
C LEU A 220 -1.12 -4.84 8.29
N ASP A 221 0.06 -5.09 8.84
CA ASP A 221 0.67 -6.41 8.93
C ASP A 221 0.32 -7.08 10.25
N VAL A 222 -0.54 -8.09 10.20
CA VAL A 222 -1.05 -8.76 11.41
C VAL A 222 0.03 -9.51 12.19
N GLY A 223 1.10 -9.93 11.53
CA GLY A 223 2.17 -10.72 12.14
C GLY A 223 3.38 -9.88 12.57
N SER A 224 3.28 -8.56 12.59
CA SER A 224 4.39 -7.66 12.98
C SER A 224 4.07 -6.78 14.18
N LEU A 225 2.97 -7.05 14.88
CA LEU A 225 2.62 -6.44 16.16
C LEU A 225 2.91 -7.47 17.27
N ARG A 226 3.82 -7.14 18.20
CA ARG A 226 4.28 -8.08 19.23
C ARG A 226 4.07 -7.58 20.66
N ARG A 227 3.59 -6.35 20.81
CA ARG A 227 3.32 -5.75 22.10
C ARG A 227 1.82 -5.75 22.35
N TYR A 228 1.42 -5.99 23.59
CA TYR A 228 0.05 -5.99 24.04
C TYR A 228 -0.82 -7.11 23.40
N ASP A 229 -2.13 -6.98 23.45
CA ASP A 229 -3.02 -7.86 22.67
C ASP A 229 -2.93 -7.47 21.19
N VAL A 230 -2.49 -8.40 20.37
CA VAL A 230 -2.25 -8.16 18.94
C VAL A 230 -3.53 -7.78 18.20
N TYR A 231 -4.68 -8.32 18.59
CA TYR A 231 -5.94 -8.03 17.91
C TYR A 231 -6.52 -6.68 18.32
N GLU A 232 -6.24 -6.20 19.53
CA GLU A 232 -6.54 -4.82 19.94
C GLU A 232 -5.69 -3.83 19.13
N GLU A 233 -4.40 -4.10 18.96
CA GLU A 233 -3.51 -3.29 18.11
C GLU A 233 -3.96 -3.30 16.64
N ILE A 234 -4.36 -4.45 16.09
CA ILE A 234 -4.95 -4.57 14.76
C ILE A 234 -6.21 -3.72 14.63
N GLN A 235 -7.15 -3.84 15.60
CA GLN A 235 -8.40 -3.07 15.59
C GLN A 235 -8.13 -1.57 15.66
N LYS A 236 -7.15 -1.15 16.45
CA LYS A 236 -6.73 0.25 16.62
C LYS A 236 -6.13 0.84 15.35
N LEU A 237 -5.33 0.05 14.62
CA LEU A 237 -4.66 0.50 13.38
C LEU A 237 -5.59 0.46 12.16
N LEU A 238 -6.64 -0.37 12.17
CA LEU A 238 -7.53 -0.56 11.02
C LEU A 238 -8.09 0.72 10.40
N PRO A 239 -8.52 1.76 11.14
CA PRO A 239 -9.03 3.01 10.55
C PRO A 239 -8.00 3.73 9.64
N TYR A 240 -6.72 3.45 9.82
CA TYR A 240 -5.61 4.05 9.09
C TYR A 240 -5.04 3.15 7.98
N ALA A 241 -5.54 1.90 7.91
CA ALA A 241 -5.04 0.91 6.97
C ALA A 241 -5.61 1.15 5.55
N VAL A 242 -4.74 1.31 4.56
CA VAL A 242 -5.10 1.32 3.14
C VAL A 242 -5.04 -0.07 2.54
N SER A 243 -4.24 -0.96 3.12
CA SER A 243 -4.14 -2.38 2.76
C SER A 243 -3.76 -3.22 3.98
N TRP A 244 -3.66 -4.53 3.78
CA TRP A 244 -3.30 -5.51 4.81
C TRP A 244 -2.15 -6.40 4.36
N LEU A 245 -1.53 -7.09 5.31
CA LEU A 245 -0.78 -8.32 5.11
C LEU A 245 -1.29 -9.36 6.11
N ILE A 246 -1.91 -10.41 5.60
CA ILE A 246 -2.39 -11.52 6.42
C ILE A 246 -1.29 -12.57 6.50
N LYS A 247 -0.81 -12.82 7.70
CA LYS A 247 0.21 -13.84 8.00
C LYS A 247 -0.38 -15.09 8.63
N GLU A 248 0.34 -16.19 8.53
CA GLU A 248 -0.04 -17.49 9.14
C GLU A 248 -0.07 -17.41 10.67
N ASN A 249 0.80 -16.56 11.23
CA ASN A 249 0.95 -16.40 12.66
C ASN A 249 0.89 -14.93 13.09
N VAL A 250 0.36 -14.72 14.26
CA VAL A 250 0.52 -13.51 15.07
C VAL A 250 1.44 -13.80 16.26
N TRP A 251 1.88 -12.75 16.96
CA TRP A 251 2.87 -12.89 18.01
C TRP A 251 2.39 -12.30 19.33
N TYR A 252 2.67 -12.98 20.41
CA TYR A 252 2.55 -12.48 21.78
C TYR A 252 3.95 -12.47 22.40
N GLY A 253 4.65 -11.33 22.30
CA GLY A 253 6.08 -11.26 22.54
C GLY A 253 6.84 -12.12 21.55
N GLU A 254 7.63 -13.06 22.05
CA GLU A 254 8.41 -14.00 21.22
C GLU A 254 7.65 -15.29 20.83
N ARG A 255 6.43 -15.46 21.29
CA ARG A 255 5.63 -16.64 21.01
C ARG A 255 4.76 -16.45 19.78
N ALA A 256 5.06 -17.18 18.72
CA ALA A 256 4.20 -17.30 17.56
C ALA A 256 2.96 -18.17 17.87
N VAL A 257 1.80 -17.73 17.46
CA VAL A 257 0.55 -18.51 17.49
C VAL A 257 -0.16 -18.40 16.14
N PRO A 258 -0.89 -19.45 15.71
CA PRO A 258 -1.67 -19.36 14.48
C PRO A 258 -2.61 -18.14 14.50
N THR A 259 -2.69 -17.44 13.39
CA THR A 259 -3.62 -16.32 13.24
C THR A 259 -5.06 -16.80 13.34
N ASP A 260 -5.81 -16.24 14.28
CA ASP A 260 -7.25 -16.47 14.36
C ASP A 260 -7.96 -15.67 13.26
N LEU A 261 -8.21 -16.34 12.14
CA LEU A 261 -8.85 -15.72 10.96
C LEU A 261 -10.29 -15.29 11.25
N HIS A 262 -10.97 -15.92 12.23
CA HIS A 262 -12.31 -15.51 12.64
C HIS A 262 -12.26 -14.13 13.32
N ARG A 263 -11.37 -13.94 14.29
CA ARG A 263 -11.17 -12.62 14.92
C ARG A 263 -10.74 -11.54 13.90
N VAL A 264 -9.85 -11.90 12.97
CA VAL A 264 -9.45 -10.98 11.89
C VAL A 264 -10.66 -10.58 11.05
N LYS A 265 -11.53 -11.54 10.67
CA LYS A 265 -12.78 -11.25 9.96
C LYS A 265 -13.68 -10.31 10.75
N GLU A 266 -13.93 -10.58 12.04
CA GLU A 266 -14.77 -9.72 12.88
C GLU A 266 -14.26 -8.27 12.89
N ILE A 267 -12.95 -8.07 13.04
CA ILE A 267 -12.32 -6.76 13.02
C ILE A 267 -12.53 -6.09 11.65
N ILE A 268 -12.27 -6.81 10.56
CA ILE A 268 -12.43 -6.33 9.18
C ILE A 268 -13.88 -5.91 8.90
N VAL A 269 -14.84 -6.73 9.31
CA VAL A 269 -16.27 -6.47 9.10
C VAL A 269 -16.73 -5.28 9.93
N LYS A 270 -16.38 -5.23 11.20
CA LYS A 270 -16.71 -4.11 12.11
C LYS A 270 -16.12 -2.79 11.61
N GLY A 271 -14.92 -2.82 11.06
CA GLY A 271 -14.26 -1.63 10.50
C GLY A 271 -14.64 -1.30 9.06
N GLY A 272 -15.52 -2.08 8.43
CA GLY A 272 -16.00 -1.80 7.05
C GLY A 272 -14.89 -1.84 6.00
N TYR A 273 -13.83 -2.64 6.19
CA TYR A 273 -12.72 -2.69 5.24
C TYR A 273 -13.17 -3.23 3.87
N ARG A 274 -12.69 -2.58 2.82
CA ARG A 274 -12.90 -2.97 1.41
C ARG A 274 -11.55 -2.97 0.71
N GLY A 275 -11.19 -4.08 0.09
CA GLY A 275 -9.92 -4.17 -0.61
C GLY A 275 -9.34 -5.58 -0.63
N TYR A 276 -8.06 -5.66 -0.90
CA TYR A 276 -7.34 -6.93 -0.94
C TYR A 276 -6.86 -7.34 0.44
N LEU A 277 -6.75 -8.65 0.65
CA LEU A 277 -6.10 -9.30 1.78
C LEU A 277 -4.86 -10.05 1.25
N PRO A 278 -3.74 -9.37 1.02
CA PRO A 278 -2.52 -10.01 0.58
C PRO A 278 -2.00 -10.99 1.63
N MET A 279 -1.83 -12.23 1.23
CA MET A 279 -1.31 -13.32 2.06
C MET A 279 0.22 -13.32 2.03
N LEU A 280 0.83 -13.39 3.20
CA LEU A 280 2.27 -13.48 3.39
C LEU A 280 2.61 -14.66 4.28
N THR A 281 3.20 -15.70 3.71
CA THR A 281 3.65 -16.90 4.42
C THR A 281 5.17 -16.91 4.54
N LEU A 282 5.69 -17.30 5.70
CA LEU A 282 7.11 -17.23 6.03
C LEU A 282 7.63 -18.56 6.55
N GLY A 283 8.97 -18.73 6.54
CA GLY A 283 9.65 -19.90 7.09
C GLY A 283 9.68 -21.10 6.12
N GLU A 284 10.01 -22.25 6.66
CA GLU A 284 10.23 -23.47 5.87
C GLU A 284 8.95 -24.06 5.27
N GLY A 285 9.14 -24.95 4.31
CA GLY A 285 8.08 -25.66 3.59
C GLY A 285 7.82 -25.09 2.19
N ASP A 286 6.91 -25.75 1.47
CA ASP A 286 6.50 -25.33 0.14
C ASP A 286 5.64 -24.04 0.21
N PRO A 287 6.13 -22.91 -0.32
CA PRO A 287 5.40 -21.64 -0.27
C PRO A 287 4.03 -21.70 -0.96
N ALA A 288 3.90 -22.48 -2.04
CA ALA A 288 2.63 -22.62 -2.74
C ALA A 288 1.57 -23.29 -1.85
N GLN A 289 1.93 -24.40 -1.20
CA GLN A 289 1.03 -25.10 -0.28
C GLN A 289 0.64 -24.22 0.92
N LYS A 290 1.58 -23.48 1.49
CA LYS A 290 1.33 -22.58 2.61
C LYS A 290 0.36 -21.47 2.23
N VAL A 291 0.57 -20.80 1.10
CA VAL A 291 -0.33 -19.77 0.56
C VAL A 291 -1.72 -20.35 0.32
N LEU A 292 -1.83 -21.53 -0.31
CA LEU A 292 -3.13 -22.15 -0.60
C LEU A 292 -3.88 -22.55 0.67
N LYS A 293 -3.17 -23.01 1.70
CA LYS A 293 -3.76 -23.31 3.02
C LYS A 293 -4.35 -22.04 3.66
N LEU A 294 -3.59 -20.94 3.63
CA LEU A 294 -4.07 -19.65 4.16
C LEU A 294 -5.25 -19.11 3.35
N ALA A 295 -5.18 -19.22 2.00
CA ALA A 295 -6.28 -18.85 1.11
C ALA A 295 -7.56 -19.64 1.40
N ALA A 296 -7.45 -20.95 1.62
CA ALA A 296 -8.60 -21.79 1.98
C ALA A 296 -9.24 -21.35 3.30
N GLY A 297 -8.42 -21.01 4.30
CA GLY A 297 -8.90 -20.45 5.57
C GLY A 297 -9.67 -19.14 5.38
N LEU A 298 -9.09 -18.19 4.63
CA LEU A 298 -9.74 -16.90 4.35
C LEU A 298 -11.05 -17.09 3.55
N ARG A 299 -11.06 -17.96 2.54
CA ARG A 299 -12.28 -18.26 1.78
C ARG A 299 -13.38 -18.80 2.68
N LYS A 300 -13.06 -19.76 3.55
CA LYS A 300 -14.02 -20.31 4.52
C LYS A 300 -14.60 -19.23 5.42
N GLU A 301 -13.76 -18.34 5.96
CA GLU A 301 -14.21 -17.30 6.87
C GLU A 301 -15.05 -16.22 6.18
N PHE A 302 -14.66 -15.76 5.00
CA PHE A 302 -15.32 -14.65 4.30
C PHE A 302 -16.39 -15.09 3.29
N GLY A 303 -16.51 -16.38 3.00
CA GLY A 303 -17.45 -16.89 1.98
C GLY A 303 -17.07 -16.54 0.54
N LEU A 304 -15.76 -16.62 0.21
CA LEU A 304 -15.19 -16.28 -1.11
C LEU A 304 -15.07 -17.50 -2.02
#